data_7ef5b6c5501b3dd10f0c087f8ce9bc48
#
_entry.id   7ef5b6c5501b3dd10f0c087f8ce9bc48
#
_cell.length_a   1.000
_cell.length_b   1.000
_cell.length_c   1.000
_cell.angle_alpha   90.00
_cell.angle_beta   90.00
_cell.angle_gamma   90.00
#
_symmetry.space_group_name_H-M   'P 1'
#
loop_
_entity.id
_entity.type
_entity.pdbx_description
1 polymer ?
#
loop_
_entity_poly.entity_id
_entity_poly.type
_entity_poly.pdbx_seq_one_letter_code
_entity_poly.pdbx_strand_id
1 'polypeptide(L)'
;MLHTGFGAAEYLVYLASTRVSMIDLPVNARVTLEVLFALGETMYTQSLSVEVAPAKSAAEDASRLARFQARIDAEERIEPMDWMPAAYRQTLIRQISQHAHSEIIGMQPEGNWLTRTPSLKRKLQMMAKIQDEAGHGLYLYSAAETLGVSREELVGQLLSGKAKYSSIFNYPTLSWADIGAIGWLVDGAAIMNQIPICRCSYGPYARAMVLICKEESFHQRQGFETMMALTNGSADQKAMAQDALDRWWWPSVMMFGPSDKDSVHSDQAMRWKIKRFTNDELRQKFIDATVPQAHFLGLTIPDPALKYNEGTKHWDIGPIDWDEFWRVVKGDGPCNKQRLRAKREAHEQGAWVREAAEAFAEKRRARRAAAQIAAE
;
A
#
# COMPACT_ATOMS: atom_id res chain seq x y z
N MET A 1 7.73 -1.38 -39.08
CA MET A 1 6.64 -2.17 -38.47
C MET A 1 7.07 -2.53 -37.06
N LEU A 2 6.70 -1.72 -36.08
CA LEU A 2 6.92 -2.01 -34.65
C LEU A 2 5.52 -2.15 -34.05
N HIS A 3 5.08 -3.39 -33.84
CA HIS A 3 3.92 -3.70 -33.01
C HIS A 3 4.37 -3.61 -31.53
N THR A 4 4.15 -2.46 -30.91
CA THR A 4 4.13 -2.34 -29.44
C THR A 4 2.68 -2.41 -29.02
N GLY A 5 2.24 -3.59 -28.57
CA GLY A 5 0.93 -3.78 -27.97
C GLY A 5 0.92 -3.16 -26.57
N PHE A 6 0.56 -1.90 -26.46
CA PHE A 6 0.16 -1.30 -25.20
C PHE A 6 -1.26 -1.74 -24.87
N GLY A 7 -1.49 -2.25 -23.67
CA GLY A 7 -2.83 -2.56 -23.20
C GLY A 7 -3.66 -1.28 -23.00
N ALA A 8 -4.99 -1.39 -23.07
CA ALA A 8 -5.92 -0.26 -22.96
C ALA A 8 -5.71 0.57 -21.67
N ALA A 9 -5.25 -0.04 -20.57
CA ALA A 9 -4.93 0.63 -19.30
C ALA A 9 -3.67 1.51 -19.41
N GLU A 10 -2.65 1.07 -20.14
CA GLU A 10 -1.41 1.84 -20.34
C GLU A 10 -1.67 3.05 -21.24
N TYR A 11 -2.56 2.92 -22.21
CA TYR A 11 -2.97 4.01 -23.09
C TYR A 11 -3.77 5.09 -22.35
N LEU A 12 -4.59 4.69 -21.37
CA LEU A 12 -5.34 5.63 -20.51
C LEU A 12 -4.45 6.42 -19.55
N VAL A 13 -3.42 5.80 -18.99
CA VAL A 13 -2.41 6.48 -18.16
C VAL A 13 -1.61 7.48 -19.01
N TYR A 14 -1.25 7.11 -20.22
CA TYR A 14 -0.57 8.01 -21.18
C TYR A 14 -1.44 9.23 -21.54
N LEU A 15 -2.73 9.04 -21.80
CA LEU A 15 -3.66 10.13 -22.15
C LEU A 15 -3.99 11.05 -20.96
N ALA A 16 -3.98 10.52 -19.73
CA ALA A 16 -4.18 11.34 -18.53
C ALA A 16 -2.93 12.19 -18.17
N SER A 17 -1.74 11.76 -18.59
CA SER A 17 -0.47 12.46 -18.35
C SER A 17 -0.11 13.49 -19.43
N THR A 18 -0.69 13.37 -20.63
CA THR A 18 -0.51 14.31 -21.73
C THR A 18 -1.78 15.17 -21.84
N ARG A 19 -1.64 16.48 -21.88
CA ARG A 19 -2.74 17.43 -22.18
C ARG A 19 -3.19 17.30 -23.64
N VAL A 20 -3.68 16.13 -24.04
CA VAL A 20 -4.27 15.95 -25.37
C VAL A 20 -5.71 16.43 -25.31
N SER A 21 -6.03 17.40 -26.15
CA SER A 21 -7.41 17.87 -26.31
C SER A 21 -8.31 16.71 -26.76
N MET A 22 -9.46 16.52 -26.11
CA MET A 22 -10.47 15.50 -26.46
C MET A 22 -10.98 15.63 -27.91
N ILE A 23 -10.66 16.74 -28.59
CA ILE A 23 -11.07 17.01 -29.98
C ILE A 23 -10.27 16.18 -30.98
N ASP A 24 -9.06 15.76 -30.62
CA ASP A 24 -8.12 15.09 -31.52
C ASP A 24 -8.19 13.55 -31.47
N LEU A 25 -9.12 12.99 -30.68
CA LEU A 25 -9.29 11.55 -30.58
C LEU A 25 -10.27 11.00 -31.64
N PRO A 26 -9.97 9.84 -32.26
CA PRO A 26 -10.90 9.18 -33.15
C PRO A 26 -12.21 8.80 -32.42
N VAL A 27 -13.32 8.84 -33.11
CA VAL A 27 -14.69 8.65 -32.55
C VAL A 27 -14.79 7.40 -31.68
N ASN A 28 -14.16 6.30 -32.09
CA ASN A 28 -14.16 5.03 -31.34
C ASN A 28 -13.44 5.11 -29.99
N ALA A 29 -12.38 5.92 -29.90
CA ALA A 29 -11.65 6.15 -28.64
C ALA A 29 -12.46 7.05 -27.69
N ARG A 30 -13.24 7.99 -28.23
CA ARG A 30 -14.15 8.85 -27.43
C ARG A 30 -15.26 8.04 -26.76
N VAL A 31 -15.88 7.13 -27.49
CA VAL A 31 -16.95 6.26 -26.96
C VAL A 31 -16.39 5.33 -25.86
N THR A 32 -15.20 4.77 -26.06
CA THR A 32 -14.55 3.91 -25.07
C THR A 32 -14.17 4.69 -23.80
N LEU A 33 -13.70 5.93 -23.94
CA LEU A 33 -13.38 6.78 -22.79
C LEU A 33 -14.64 7.18 -22.01
N GLU A 34 -15.73 7.53 -22.69
CA GLU A 34 -17.00 7.84 -22.05
C GLU A 34 -17.61 6.66 -21.31
N VAL A 35 -17.53 5.45 -21.89
CA VAL A 35 -18.00 4.21 -21.24
C VAL A 35 -17.18 3.87 -20.02
N LEU A 36 -15.85 4.03 -20.05
CA LEU A 36 -14.97 3.77 -18.92
C LEU A 36 -15.16 4.81 -17.80
N PHE A 37 -15.37 6.08 -18.15
CA PHE A 37 -15.72 7.10 -17.17
C PHE A 37 -17.11 6.86 -16.57
N ALA A 38 -18.10 6.47 -17.36
CA ALA A 38 -19.44 6.14 -16.86
C ALA A 38 -19.43 4.91 -15.95
N LEU A 39 -18.63 3.87 -16.26
CA LEU A 39 -18.45 2.70 -15.41
C LEU A 39 -17.70 3.07 -14.11
N GLY A 40 -16.69 3.94 -14.18
CA GLY A 40 -16.00 4.46 -13.01
C GLY A 40 -16.92 5.24 -12.07
N GLU A 41 -17.76 6.13 -12.61
CA GLU A 41 -18.71 6.90 -11.80
C GLU A 41 -19.81 6.02 -11.18
N THR A 42 -20.27 4.99 -11.89
CA THR A 42 -21.29 4.06 -11.35
C THR A 42 -20.73 3.20 -10.21
N MET A 43 -19.45 2.89 -10.21
CA MET A 43 -18.78 2.21 -9.09
C MET A 43 -18.56 3.13 -7.88
N TYR A 44 -18.44 4.44 -8.09
CA TYR A 44 -18.12 5.41 -7.03
C TYR A 44 -19.34 6.03 -6.34
N THR A 45 -20.55 5.94 -6.89
CA THR A 45 -21.74 6.65 -6.38
C THR A 45 -22.79 5.77 -5.72
N GLN A 46 -22.63 4.44 -5.71
CA GLN A 46 -23.49 3.58 -4.90
C GLN A 46 -22.92 3.47 -3.49
N SER A 47 -23.29 4.41 -2.62
CA SER A 47 -23.34 4.12 -1.19
C SER A 47 -24.38 3.02 -1.00
N LEU A 48 -23.94 1.79 -0.82
CA LEU A 48 -24.82 0.69 -0.44
C LEU A 48 -25.31 0.97 0.99
N SER A 49 -26.48 1.58 1.12
CA SER A 49 -27.20 1.61 2.37
C SER A 49 -27.57 0.17 2.72
N VAL A 50 -26.79 -0.42 3.62
CA VAL A 50 -27.12 -1.74 4.18
C VAL A 50 -28.28 -1.52 5.15
N GLU A 51 -29.50 -1.85 4.73
CA GLU A 51 -30.61 -1.99 5.68
C GLU A 51 -30.22 -2.99 6.76
N VAL A 52 -30.16 -2.52 7.99
CA VAL A 52 -29.95 -3.38 9.15
C VAL A 52 -31.24 -4.20 9.35
N ALA A 53 -31.20 -5.44 8.89
CA ALA A 53 -32.30 -6.38 9.13
C ALA A 53 -32.53 -6.58 10.64
N PRO A 54 -33.79 -6.83 11.09
CA PRO A 54 -34.15 -6.99 12.49
C PRO A 54 -33.35 -8.10 13.16
N ALA A 55 -33.09 -7.94 14.46
CA ALA A 55 -32.30 -8.87 15.28
C ALA A 55 -32.80 -10.30 15.14
N LYS A 56 -31.98 -11.18 14.59
CA LYS A 56 -32.26 -12.62 14.43
C LYS A 56 -31.92 -13.39 15.70
N SER A 57 -32.49 -14.57 15.86
CA SER A 57 -32.26 -15.40 17.04
C SER A 57 -30.77 -15.84 17.15
N ALA A 58 -30.27 -16.04 18.36
CA ALA A 58 -28.89 -16.48 18.60
C ALA A 58 -28.53 -17.79 17.86
N ALA A 59 -29.49 -18.67 17.62
CA ALA A 59 -29.32 -19.91 16.87
C ALA A 59 -29.11 -19.65 15.36
N GLU A 60 -29.79 -18.65 14.76
CA GLU A 60 -29.59 -18.26 13.36
C GLU A 60 -28.23 -17.64 13.17
N ASP A 61 -27.78 -16.83 14.12
CA ASP A 61 -26.44 -16.21 14.06
C ASP A 61 -25.32 -17.26 14.20
N ALA A 62 -25.47 -18.25 15.06
CA ALA A 62 -24.52 -19.38 15.17
C ALA A 62 -24.44 -20.19 13.85
N SER A 63 -25.58 -20.47 13.20
CA SER A 63 -25.64 -21.17 11.93
C SER A 63 -24.97 -20.35 10.79
N ARG A 64 -25.17 -19.03 10.78
CA ARG A 64 -24.51 -18.14 9.81
C ARG A 64 -23.00 -18.09 10.00
N LEU A 65 -22.54 -18.00 11.25
CA LEU A 65 -21.12 -18.03 11.58
C LEU A 65 -20.46 -19.34 11.16
N ALA A 66 -21.13 -20.47 11.39
CA ALA A 66 -20.63 -21.78 10.97
C ALA A 66 -20.49 -21.87 9.42
N ARG A 67 -21.53 -21.42 8.67
CA ARG A 67 -21.47 -21.38 7.20
C ARG A 67 -20.38 -20.44 6.70
N PHE A 68 -20.24 -19.27 7.30
CA PHE A 68 -19.17 -18.32 6.97
C PHE A 68 -17.79 -18.96 7.17
N GLN A 69 -17.55 -19.61 8.34
CA GLN A 69 -16.28 -20.27 8.60
C GLN A 69 -16.01 -21.43 7.63
N ALA A 70 -17.04 -22.22 7.29
CA ALA A 70 -16.92 -23.31 6.32
C ALA A 70 -16.49 -22.81 4.93
N ARG A 71 -17.00 -21.66 4.47
CA ARG A 71 -16.54 -21.03 3.22
C ARG A 71 -15.05 -20.60 3.31
N ILE A 72 -14.66 -19.99 4.44
CA ILE A 72 -13.26 -19.64 4.68
C ILE A 72 -12.36 -20.88 4.64
N ASP A 73 -12.79 -21.98 5.30
CA ASP A 73 -12.02 -23.22 5.35
C ASP A 73 -11.90 -23.87 3.97
N ALA A 74 -12.94 -23.76 3.14
CA ALA A 74 -12.96 -24.19 1.75
C ALA A 74 -12.18 -23.27 0.78
N GLU A 75 -11.46 -22.25 1.28
CA GLU A 75 -10.73 -21.24 0.46
C GLU A 75 -11.65 -20.43 -0.48
N GLU A 76 -12.94 -20.36 -0.19
CA GLU A 76 -13.86 -19.50 -0.95
C GLU A 76 -13.64 -18.04 -0.60
N ARG A 77 -13.74 -17.17 -1.62
CA ARG A 77 -13.66 -15.72 -1.43
C ARG A 77 -14.97 -15.19 -0.85
N ILE A 78 -14.85 -14.28 0.10
CA ILE A 78 -15.95 -13.47 0.59
C ILE A 78 -15.98 -12.19 -0.24
N GLU A 79 -17.12 -11.91 -0.85
CA GLU A 79 -17.33 -10.75 -1.70
C GLU A 79 -18.17 -9.66 -0.97
N PRO A 80 -18.22 -8.42 -1.47
CA PRO A 80 -18.89 -7.29 -0.79
C PRO A 80 -20.36 -7.54 -0.42
N MET A 81 -21.09 -8.29 -1.27
CA MET A 81 -22.50 -8.59 -1.05
C MET A 81 -22.74 -9.84 -0.17
N ASP A 82 -21.68 -10.57 0.16
CA ASP A 82 -21.78 -11.71 1.05
C ASP A 82 -22.02 -11.27 2.49
N TRP A 83 -22.81 -12.06 3.21
CA TRP A 83 -22.90 -11.88 4.64
C TRP A 83 -21.56 -12.20 5.31
N MET A 84 -21.11 -11.31 6.19
CA MET A 84 -19.91 -11.49 6.99
C MET A 84 -20.11 -10.99 8.42
N PRO A 85 -19.44 -11.60 9.42
CA PRO A 85 -19.51 -11.13 10.81
C PRO A 85 -18.99 -9.70 10.94
N ALA A 86 -19.58 -8.90 11.82
CA ALA A 86 -19.15 -7.54 12.08
C ALA A 86 -17.65 -7.46 12.48
N ALA A 87 -17.18 -8.41 13.29
CA ALA A 87 -15.78 -8.47 13.71
C ALA A 87 -14.81 -8.75 12.53
N TYR A 88 -15.21 -9.58 11.55
CA TYR A 88 -14.44 -9.80 10.32
C TYR A 88 -14.36 -8.51 9.49
N ARG A 89 -15.51 -7.85 9.26
CA ARG A 89 -15.60 -6.57 8.56
C ARG A 89 -14.72 -5.50 9.20
N GLN A 90 -14.80 -5.32 10.51
CA GLN A 90 -14.00 -4.34 11.26
C GLN A 90 -12.50 -4.65 11.19
N THR A 91 -12.10 -5.91 11.22
CA THR A 91 -10.71 -6.34 11.08
C THR A 91 -10.18 -5.97 9.70
N LEU A 92 -10.96 -6.22 8.64
CA LEU A 92 -10.60 -5.85 7.27
C LEU A 92 -10.51 -4.33 7.10
N ILE A 93 -11.52 -3.56 7.56
CA ILE A 93 -11.48 -2.09 7.48
C ILE A 93 -10.21 -1.57 8.13
N ARG A 94 -9.89 -2.00 9.35
CA ARG A 94 -8.68 -1.58 10.06
C ARG A 94 -7.41 -1.92 9.28
N GLN A 95 -7.29 -3.14 8.79
CA GLN A 95 -6.08 -3.61 8.11
C GLN A 95 -5.90 -2.96 6.74
N ILE A 96 -6.96 -2.90 5.93
CA ILE A 96 -6.91 -2.29 4.59
C ILE A 96 -6.67 -0.78 4.69
N SER A 97 -7.33 -0.10 5.63
CA SER A 97 -7.14 1.33 5.85
C SER A 97 -5.72 1.66 6.31
N GLN A 98 -5.18 0.89 7.25
CA GLN A 98 -3.79 1.07 7.70
C GLN A 98 -2.80 0.87 6.54
N HIS A 99 -3.05 -0.10 5.67
CA HIS A 99 -2.26 -0.34 4.48
C HIS A 99 -2.36 0.84 3.51
N ALA A 100 -3.57 1.27 3.15
CA ALA A 100 -3.80 2.44 2.29
C ALA A 100 -3.12 3.71 2.82
N HIS A 101 -3.23 3.97 4.12
CA HIS A 101 -2.55 5.09 4.75
C HIS A 101 -1.02 4.97 4.67
N SER A 102 -0.49 3.75 4.72
CA SER A 102 0.95 3.48 4.58
C SER A 102 1.45 3.90 3.21
N GLU A 103 0.74 3.51 2.14
CA GLU A 103 1.08 3.90 0.76
C GLU A 103 1.09 5.42 0.61
N ILE A 104 0.04 6.09 1.08
CA ILE A 104 -0.09 7.56 0.97
C ILE A 104 0.99 8.32 1.77
N ILE A 105 1.40 7.81 2.92
CA ILE A 105 2.49 8.43 3.70
C ILE A 105 3.85 8.02 3.13
N GLY A 106 3.98 6.79 2.62
CA GLY A 106 5.19 6.25 2.00
C GLY A 106 5.70 7.08 0.82
N MET A 107 4.80 7.72 0.08
CA MET A 107 5.16 8.65 -1.00
C MET A 107 6.04 9.83 -0.54
N GLN A 108 5.95 10.27 0.73
CA GLN A 108 6.63 11.50 1.17
C GLN A 108 8.15 11.36 1.24
N PRO A 109 8.75 10.33 1.86
CA PRO A 109 10.20 10.19 1.92
C PRO A 109 10.84 10.19 0.53
N GLU A 110 10.22 9.56 -0.44
CA GLU A 110 10.73 9.47 -1.82
C GLU A 110 10.38 10.71 -2.64
N GLY A 111 9.17 11.24 -2.51
CA GLY A 111 8.74 12.46 -3.20
C GLY A 111 9.64 13.66 -2.92
N ASN A 112 10.16 13.78 -1.70
CA ASN A 112 11.11 14.81 -1.31
C ASN A 112 12.47 14.71 -2.06
N TRP A 113 12.78 13.57 -2.66
CA TRP A 113 14.01 13.35 -3.43
C TRP A 113 13.84 13.52 -4.93
N LEU A 114 12.62 13.64 -5.43
CA LEU A 114 12.35 13.69 -6.88
C LEU A 114 13.15 14.76 -7.60
N THR A 115 13.25 15.97 -7.02
CA THR A 115 14.02 17.07 -7.62
C THR A 115 15.53 16.88 -7.53
N ARG A 116 16.01 16.10 -6.55
CA ARG A 116 17.43 15.86 -6.23
C ARG A 116 17.97 14.55 -6.81
N THR A 117 17.19 13.85 -7.58
CA THR A 117 17.55 12.56 -8.19
C THR A 117 18.78 12.70 -9.09
N PRO A 118 19.81 11.83 -8.99
CA PRO A 118 21.13 12.05 -9.57
C PRO A 118 21.18 11.97 -11.10
N SER A 119 20.16 11.40 -11.75
CA SER A 119 20.09 11.33 -13.21
C SER A 119 18.64 11.36 -13.70
N LEU A 120 18.45 11.74 -14.98
CA LEU A 120 17.11 11.74 -15.60
C LEU A 120 16.47 10.34 -15.58
N LYS A 121 17.25 9.29 -15.85
CA LYS A 121 16.77 7.90 -15.78
C LYS A 121 16.24 7.57 -14.39
N ARG A 122 17.00 7.86 -13.33
CA ARG A 122 16.58 7.61 -11.95
C ARG A 122 15.39 8.49 -11.53
N LYS A 123 15.32 9.72 -12.06
CA LYS A 123 14.16 10.61 -11.84
C LYS A 123 12.88 10.01 -12.42
N LEU A 124 12.90 9.50 -13.64
CA LEU A 124 11.75 8.87 -14.27
C LEU A 124 11.30 7.61 -13.49
N GLN A 125 12.27 6.78 -13.05
CA GLN A 125 11.98 5.61 -12.24
C GLN A 125 11.31 5.99 -10.90
N MET A 126 11.81 7.02 -10.23
CA MET A 126 11.24 7.52 -8.97
C MET A 126 9.85 8.13 -9.18
N MET A 127 9.62 8.87 -10.28
CA MET A 127 8.30 9.39 -10.61
C MET A 127 7.28 8.27 -10.79
N ALA A 128 7.67 7.21 -11.53
CA ALA A 128 6.81 6.04 -11.73
C ALA A 128 6.48 5.39 -10.38
N LYS A 129 7.49 5.13 -9.54
CA LYS A 129 7.28 4.56 -8.20
C LYS A 129 6.33 5.40 -7.36
N ILE A 130 6.53 6.71 -7.25
CA ILE A 130 5.65 7.60 -6.47
C ILE A 130 4.20 7.57 -7.00
N GLN A 131 4.04 7.46 -8.32
CA GLN A 131 2.71 7.32 -8.94
C GLN A 131 2.07 5.97 -8.60
N ASP A 132 2.84 4.88 -8.61
CA ASP A 132 2.38 3.55 -8.23
C ASP A 132 1.91 3.54 -6.77
N GLU A 133 2.68 4.10 -5.83
CA GLU A 133 2.29 4.22 -4.41
C GLU A 133 0.96 4.97 -4.22
N ALA A 134 0.75 6.04 -5.01
CA ALA A 134 -0.53 6.75 -5.02
C ALA A 134 -1.67 5.85 -5.53
N GLY A 135 -1.41 5.06 -6.57
CA GLY A 135 -2.32 4.06 -7.14
C GLY A 135 -2.64 2.96 -6.13
N HIS A 136 -1.64 2.43 -5.43
CA HIS A 136 -1.79 1.43 -4.36
C HIS A 136 -2.74 1.94 -3.27
N GLY A 137 -2.51 3.16 -2.77
CA GLY A 137 -3.39 3.80 -1.81
C GLY A 137 -4.83 3.91 -2.31
N LEU A 138 -5.02 4.28 -3.58
CA LEU A 138 -6.35 4.38 -4.21
C LEU A 138 -7.05 3.02 -4.31
N TYR A 139 -6.35 1.96 -4.75
CA TYR A 139 -6.91 0.60 -4.84
C TYR A 139 -7.34 0.08 -3.47
N LEU A 140 -6.52 0.33 -2.46
CA LEU A 140 -6.80 -0.10 -1.09
C LEU A 140 -7.97 0.67 -0.47
N TYR A 141 -8.05 1.99 -0.67
CA TYR A 141 -9.24 2.75 -0.26
C TYR A 141 -10.50 2.23 -0.94
N SER A 142 -10.43 1.94 -2.26
CA SER A 142 -11.58 1.38 -2.98
C SER A 142 -11.98 0.00 -2.42
N ALA A 143 -11.03 -0.83 -2.01
CA ALA A 143 -11.33 -2.10 -1.34
C ALA A 143 -11.98 -1.88 0.04
N ALA A 144 -11.56 -0.86 0.81
CA ALA A 144 -12.17 -0.51 2.08
C ALA A 144 -13.60 0.04 1.92
N GLU A 145 -13.84 0.84 0.87
CA GLU A 145 -15.17 1.39 0.53
C GLU A 145 -16.21 0.29 0.31
N THR A 146 -15.81 -0.87 -0.23
CA THR A 146 -16.71 -2.03 -0.38
C THR A 146 -17.14 -2.65 0.95
N LEU A 147 -16.52 -2.26 2.06
CA LEU A 147 -16.88 -2.64 3.42
C LEU A 147 -17.79 -1.61 4.11
N GLY A 148 -18.14 -0.52 3.44
CA GLY A 148 -19.09 0.49 3.91
C GLY A 148 -18.46 1.64 4.71
N VAL A 149 -17.15 1.87 4.57
CA VAL A 149 -16.46 3.06 5.10
C VAL A 149 -16.11 4.00 3.93
N SER A 150 -16.36 5.30 4.06
CA SER A 150 -16.05 6.23 2.99
C SER A 150 -14.57 6.61 2.94
N ARG A 151 -14.09 6.95 1.76
CA ARG A 151 -12.72 7.45 1.56
C ARG A 151 -12.50 8.75 2.32
N GLU A 152 -13.47 9.64 2.33
CA GLU A 152 -13.43 10.91 3.05
C GLU A 152 -13.24 10.69 4.56
N GLU A 153 -13.94 9.71 5.12
CA GLU A 153 -13.77 9.33 6.52
C GLU A 153 -12.35 8.82 6.78
N LEU A 154 -11.84 7.92 5.94
CA LEU A 154 -10.49 7.36 6.08
C LEU A 154 -9.40 8.43 5.94
N VAL A 155 -9.52 9.30 4.94
CA VAL A 155 -8.60 10.44 4.75
C VAL A 155 -8.71 11.42 5.92
N GLY A 156 -9.91 11.69 6.41
CA GLY A 156 -10.14 12.52 7.61
C GLY A 156 -9.46 11.94 8.86
N GLN A 157 -9.51 10.63 9.05
CA GLN A 157 -8.79 9.94 10.13
C GLN A 157 -7.27 10.09 9.98
N LEU A 158 -6.73 9.98 8.77
CA LEU A 158 -5.30 10.19 8.50
C LEU A 158 -4.89 11.63 8.81
N LEU A 159 -5.63 12.62 8.30
CA LEU A 159 -5.33 14.04 8.50
C LEU A 159 -5.47 14.48 9.97
N SER A 160 -6.40 13.89 10.72
CA SER A 160 -6.53 14.15 12.16
C SER A 160 -5.40 13.57 13.01
N GLY A 161 -4.59 12.66 12.43
CA GLY A 161 -3.55 11.93 13.15
C GLY A 161 -4.07 10.76 13.99
N LYS A 162 -5.33 10.37 13.85
CA LYS A 162 -5.93 9.22 14.53
C LYS A 162 -5.64 7.90 13.83
N ALA A 163 -5.41 7.94 12.50
CA ALA A 163 -5.09 6.76 11.72
C ALA A 163 -3.68 6.27 11.97
N LYS A 164 -3.51 4.96 11.90
CA LYS A 164 -2.21 4.31 11.93
C LYS A 164 -1.74 4.01 10.50
N TYR A 165 -0.44 4.03 10.31
CA TYR A 165 0.26 3.60 9.11
C TYR A 165 1.57 2.93 9.51
N SER A 166 2.32 2.35 8.58
CA SER A 166 3.57 1.65 8.87
C SER A 166 4.59 2.59 9.54
N SER A 167 5.15 2.16 10.67
CA SER A 167 6.13 2.92 11.45
C SER A 167 7.37 3.33 10.66
N ILE A 168 7.73 2.52 9.67
CA ILE A 168 8.94 2.70 8.85
C ILE A 168 8.99 4.07 8.15
N PHE A 169 7.84 4.63 7.75
CA PHE A 169 7.80 5.92 7.05
C PHE A 169 8.07 7.13 7.96
N ASN A 170 8.27 6.90 9.25
CA ASN A 170 8.64 7.93 10.22
C ASN A 170 10.16 8.06 10.45
N TYR A 171 10.96 7.40 9.63
CA TYR A 171 12.41 7.57 9.61
C TYR A 171 12.85 8.55 8.52
N PRO A 172 13.96 9.30 8.75
CA PRO A 172 14.41 10.32 7.81
C PRO A 172 15.13 9.72 6.59
N THR A 173 14.98 10.36 5.42
CA THR A 173 15.75 10.08 4.22
C THR A 173 16.85 11.13 4.06
N LEU A 174 18.08 10.81 4.43
CA LEU A 174 19.19 11.77 4.54
C LEU A 174 20.07 11.81 3.30
N SER A 175 20.19 10.70 2.58
CA SER A 175 21.03 10.56 1.42
C SER A 175 20.32 9.83 0.26
N TRP A 176 20.93 9.85 -0.93
CA TRP A 176 20.42 9.06 -2.06
C TRP A 176 20.45 7.56 -1.80
N ALA A 177 21.39 7.09 -0.95
CA ALA A 177 21.44 5.68 -0.57
C ALA A 177 20.21 5.27 0.26
N ASP A 178 19.58 6.18 1.01
CA ASP A 178 18.33 5.86 1.72
C ASP A 178 17.22 5.51 0.74
N ILE A 179 17.18 6.13 -0.43
CA ILE A 179 16.20 5.77 -1.46
C ILE A 179 16.47 4.36 -2.00
N GLY A 180 17.76 4.00 -2.15
CA GLY A 180 18.14 2.63 -2.48
C GLY A 180 17.75 1.64 -1.38
N ALA A 181 18.01 1.99 -0.12
CA ALA A 181 17.66 1.17 1.04
C ALA A 181 16.15 1.01 1.22
N ILE A 182 15.36 2.07 0.99
CA ILE A 182 13.89 1.99 1.00
C ILE A 182 13.43 0.98 -0.04
N GLY A 183 13.79 1.15 -1.30
CA GLY A 183 13.40 0.20 -2.35
C GLY A 183 13.86 -1.23 -2.06
N TRP A 184 15.07 -1.43 -1.57
CA TRP A 184 15.59 -2.77 -1.31
C TRP A 184 15.00 -3.40 -0.04
N LEU A 185 15.06 -2.69 1.10
CA LEU A 185 14.71 -3.25 2.41
C LEU A 185 13.24 -3.05 2.74
N VAL A 186 12.70 -1.83 2.55
CA VAL A 186 11.33 -1.51 2.95
C VAL A 186 10.33 -2.15 2.01
N ASP A 187 10.52 -1.99 0.68
CA ASP A 187 9.64 -2.64 -0.30
C ASP A 187 9.87 -4.16 -0.28
N GLY A 188 11.09 -4.63 0.02
CA GLY A 188 11.37 -6.04 0.26
C GLY A 188 10.59 -6.63 1.43
N ALA A 189 10.52 -5.92 2.56
CA ALA A 189 9.71 -6.32 3.70
C ALA A 189 8.20 -6.19 3.39
N ALA A 190 7.81 -5.15 2.65
CA ALA A 190 6.43 -4.97 2.19
C ALA A 190 5.98 -6.17 1.34
N ILE A 191 6.75 -6.57 0.33
CA ILE A 191 6.45 -7.73 -0.52
C ILE A 191 6.28 -9.01 0.29
N MET A 192 7.12 -9.26 1.30
CA MET A 192 6.99 -10.44 2.17
C MET A 192 5.66 -10.44 2.92
N ASN A 193 5.17 -9.28 3.35
CA ASN A 193 3.86 -9.12 3.97
C ASN A 193 2.70 -9.21 2.96
N GLN A 194 2.88 -8.68 1.76
CA GLN A 194 1.82 -8.44 0.78
C GLN A 194 1.50 -9.69 -0.07
N ILE A 195 2.51 -10.47 -0.49
CA ILE A 195 2.30 -11.69 -1.29
C ILE A 195 1.28 -12.65 -0.65
N PRO A 196 1.34 -12.96 0.65
CA PRO A 196 0.32 -13.80 1.28
C PRO A 196 -1.09 -13.21 1.22
N ILE A 197 -1.23 -11.89 1.19
CA ILE A 197 -2.52 -11.20 1.11
C ILE A 197 -3.20 -11.39 -0.25
N CYS A 198 -2.46 -11.70 -1.31
CA CYS A 198 -3.06 -12.13 -2.59
C CYS A 198 -3.99 -13.34 -2.42
N ARG A 199 -3.85 -14.08 -1.32
CA ARG A 199 -4.71 -15.20 -0.91
C ARG A 199 -5.61 -14.86 0.28
N CYS A 200 -5.80 -13.58 0.61
CA CYS A 200 -6.74 -13.13 1.62
C CYS A 200 -8.15 -13.64 1.32
N SER A 201 -8.89 -14.02 2.35
CA SER A 201 -10.27 -14.49 2.20
C SER A 201 -11.24 -13.42 1.69
N TYR A 202 -10.90 -12.12 1.77
CA TYR A 202 -11.71 -11.04 1.21
C TYR A 202 -11.30 -10.73 -0.23
N GLY A 203 -12.22 -10.95 -1.18
CA GLY A 203 -11.96 -10.87 -2.61
C GLY A 203 -11.41 -9.53 -3.10
N PRO A 204 -12.01 -8.37 -2.77
CA PRO A 204 -11.51 -7.07 -3.21
C PRO A 204 -10.08 -6.79 -2.76
N TYR A 205 -9.74 -7.07 -1.49
CA TYR A 205 -8.38 -6.87 -0.99
C TYR A 205 -7.37 -7.79 -1.70
N ALA A 206 -7.70 -9.07 -1.84
CA ALA A 206 -6.83 -10.02 -2.52
C ALA A 206 -6.56 -9.65 -3.99
N ARG A 207 -7.56 -9.12 -4.71
CA ARG A 207 -7.41 -8.68 -6.11
C ARG A 207 -6.53 -7.44 -6.22
N ALA A 208 -6.73 -6.44 -5.34
CA ALA A 208 -5.87 -5.27 -5.28
C ALA A 208 -4.41 -5.67 -5.07
N MET A 209 -4.14 -6.60 -4.16
CA MET A 209 -2.78 -7.06 -3.84
C MET A 209 -2.07 -7.75 -5.00
N VAL A 210 -2.79 -8.39 -5.93
CA VAL A 210 -2.15 -9.01 -7.13
C VAL A 210 -1.48 -7.96 -8.02
N LEU A 211 -2.10 -6.79 -8.18
CA LEU A 211 -1.52 -5.68 -8.94
C LEU A 211 -0.40 -5.02 -8.15
N ILE A 212 -0.65 -4.64 -6.91
CA ILE A 212 0.31 -4.01 -6.02
C ILE A 212 1.62 -4.82 -5.93
N CYS A 213 1.56 -6.13 -5.67
CA CYS A 213 2.76 -6.97 -5.58
C CYS A 213 3.58 -7.01 -6.88
N LYS A 214 2.97 -6.86 -8.04
CA LYS A 214 3.70 -6.78 -9.32
C LYS A 214 4.51 -5.49 -9.40
N GLU A 215 3.91 -4.38 -9.07
CA GLU A 215 4.53 -3.06 -9.10
C GLU A 215 5.63 -2.97 -8.03
N GLU A 216 5.37 -3.42 -6.82
CA GLU A 216 6.35 -3.50 -5.73
C GLU A 216 7.61 -4.32 -6.07
N SER A 217 7.47 -5.36 -6.90
CA SER A 217 8.63 -6.14 -7.35
C SER A 217 9.61 -5.31 -8.20
N PHE A 218 9.12 -4.31 -8.94
CA PHE A 218 9.96 -3.35 -9.66
C PHE A 218 10.60 -2.35 -8.70
N HIS A 219 9.88 -1.89 -7.69
CA HIS A 219 10.38 -0.97 -6.67
C HIS A 219 11.56 -1.60 -5.91
N GLN A 220 11.40 -2.82 -5.42
CA GLN A 220 12.45 -3.56 -4.75
C GLN A 220 13.70 -3.73 -5.65
N ARG A 221 13.49 -4.12 -6.90
CA ARG A 221 14.58 -4.27 -7.87
C ARG A 221 15.31 -2.95 -8.11
N GLN A 222 14.59 -1.85 -8.28
CA GLN A 222 15.19 -0.52 -8.49
C GLN A 222 16.02 -0.08 -7.27
N GLY A 223 15.53 -0.35 -6.05
CA GLY A 223 16.25 -0.09 -4.82
C GLY A 223 17.55 -0.89 -4.74
N PHE A 224 17.48 -2.20 -4.99
CA PHE A 224 18.65 -3.08 -5.00
C PHE A 224 19.68 -2.66 -6.07
N GLU A 225 19.24 -2.33 -7.29
CA GLU A 225 20.12 -1.81 -8.36
C GLU A 225 20.78 -0.47 -7.97
N THR A 226 20.11 0.36 -7.18
CA THR A 226 20.67 1.61 -6.66
C THR A 226 21.77 1.33 -5.65
N MET A 227 21.52 0.43 -4.69
CA MET A 227 22.53 -0.01 -3.73
C MET A 227 23.75 -0.66 -4.43
N MET A 228 23.49 -1.52 -5.41
CA MET A 228 24.56 -2.15 -6.20
C MET A 228 25.40 -1.12 -6.96
N ALA A 229 24.79 -0.07 -7.53
CA ALA A 229 25.52 0.99 -8.18
C ALA A 229 26.41 1.77 -7.21
N LEU A 230 25.94 2.04 -5.99
CA LEU A 230 26.70 2.74 -4.95
C LEU A 230 27.87 1.89 -4.42
N THR A 231 27.63 0.60 -4.17
CA THR A 231 28.67 -0.31 -3.63
C THR A 231 29.77 -0.61 -4.63
N ASN A 232 29.49 -0.53 -5.94
CA ASN A 232 30.48 -0.63 -7.02
C ASN A 232 31.10 0.71 -7.41
N GLY A 233 30.73 1.80 -6.75
CA GLY A 233 31.25 3.14 -7.02
C GLY A 233 32.50 3.50 -6.22
N SER A 234 32.63 4.78 -5.85
CA SER A 234 33.74 5.24 -5.00
C SER A 234 33.64 4.74 -3.57
N ALA A 235 34.74 4.87 -2.80
CA ALA A 235 34.74 4.55 -1.37
C ALA A 235 33.66 5.32 -0.59
N ASP A 236 33.45 6.60 -0.92
CA ASP A 236 32.42 7.45 -0.31
C ASP A 236 31.01 6.97 -0.65
N GLN A 237 30.77 6.52 -1.89
CA GLN A 237 29.48 5.95 -2.30
C GLN A 237 29.21 4.63 -1.58
N LYS A 238 30.22 3.78 -1.43
CA LYS A 238 30.10 2.55 -0.65
C LYS A 238 29.83 2.84 0.83
N ALA A 239 30.53 3.80 1.42
CA ALA A 239 30.30 4.25 2.79
C ALA A 239 28.87 4.79 2.98
N MET A 240 28.36 5.57 2.01
CA MET A 240 26.97 6.06 2.01
C MET A 240 25.96 4.91 1.95
N ALA A 241 26.23 3.86 1.17
CA ALA A 241 25.37 2.67 1.12
C ALA A 241 25.36 1.91 2.44
N GLN A 242 26.53 1.76 3.09
CA GLN A 242 26.63 1.14 4.41
C GLN A 242 25.86 1.96 5.46
N ASP A 243 26.05 3.26 5.51
CA ASP A 243 25.36 4.16 6.43
C ASP A 243 23.82 4.09 6.26
N ALA A 244 23.34 3.97 5.02
CA ALA A 244 21.91 3.74 4.77
C ALA A 244 21.44 2.38 5.28
N LEU A 245 22.19 1.30 5.04
CA LEU A 245 21.87 -0.03 5.59
C LEU A 245 21.81 0.01 7.12
N ASP A 246 22.77 0.67 7.77
CA ASP A 246 22.83 0.80 9.24
C ASP A 246 21.58 1.47 9.83
N ARG A 247 21.02 2.46 9.12
CA ARG A 247 19.79 3.16 9.56
C ARG A 247 18.51 2.42 9.23
N TRP A 248 18.45 1.67 8.12
CA TRP A 248 17.20 1.08 7.63
C TRP A 248 17.01 -0.39 7.99
N TRP A 249 18.06 -1.08 8.42
CA TRP A 249 17.97 -2.52 8.77
C TRP A 249 16.94 -2.80 9.86
N TRP A 250 17.16 -2.28 11.05
CA TRP A 250 16.29 -2.55 12.19
C TRP A 250 14.87 -2.03 12.00
N PRO A 251 14.64 -0.81 11.49
CA PRO A 251 13.30 -0.36 11.13
C PRO A 251 12.60 -1.31 10.14
N SER A 252 13.29 -1.88 9.16
CA SER A 252 12.70 -2.84 8.20
C SER A 252 12.37 -4.17 8.86
N VAL A 253 13.21 -4.68 9.74
CA VAL A 253 12.93 -5.88 10.55
C VAL A 253 11.72 -5.68 11.46
N MET A 254 11.53 -4.48 12.01
CA MET A 254 10.39 -4.11 12.84
C MET A 254 9.07 -3.95 12.07
N MET A 255 9.08 -3.82 10.73
CA MET A 255 7.85 -3.69 9.92
C MET A 255 6.88 -4.86 10.10
N PHE A 256 7.37 -6.04 10.42
CA PHE A 256 6.54 -7.23 10.65
C PHE A 256 5.75 -7.16 11.95
N GLY A 257 6.09 -6.21 12.84
CA GLY A 257 5.48 -6.06 14.16
C GLY A 257 6.02 -7.07 15.19
N PRO A 258 5.59 -6.96 16.45
CA PRO A 258 5.95 -7.89 17.52
C PRO A 258 5.49 -9.33 17.21
N SER A 259 5.98 -10.29 18.01
CA SER A 259 5.56 -11.69 17.91
C SER A 259 4.02 -11.81 18.01
N ASP A 260 3.44 -12.72 17.23
CA ASP A 260 2.00 -12.98 17.26
C ASP A 260 1.48 -13.45 18.63
N LYS A 261 2.37 -13.99 19.47
CA LYS A 261 2.07 -14.35 20.85
C LYS A 261 1.64 -13.12 21.68
N ASP A 262 2.09 -11.95 21.29
CA ASP A 262 1.80 -10.66 21.94
C ASP A 262 0.67 -9.89 21.21
N SER A 263 0.08 -10.49 20.17
CA SER A 263 -0.96 -9.85 19.33
C SER A 263 -2.35 -10.44 19.60
N VAL A 264 -3.20 -9.64 20.23
CA VAL A 264 -4.59 -10.01 20.60
C VAL A 264 -5.47 -10.38 19.38
N HIS A 265 -5.07 -10.00 18.17
CA HIS A 265 -5.90 -10.14 16.97
C HIS A 265 -5.33 -11.11 15.92
N SER A 266 -4.14 -11.66 16.16
CA SER A 266 -3.45 -12.45 15.14
C SER A 266 -4.12 -13.78 14.88
N ASP A 267 -4.49 -14.52 15.93
CA ASP A 267 -5.12 -15.83 15.82
C ASP A 267 -6.44 -15.77 15.05
N GLN A 268 -7.23 -14.73 15.28
CA GLN A 268 -8.50 -14.56 14.59
C GLN A 268 -8.31 -14.19 13.13
N ALA A 269 -7.33 -13.32 12.82
CA ALA A 269 -6.99 -12.97 11.44
C ALA A 269 -6.45 -14.19 10.66
N MET A 270 -5.68 -15.06 11.32
CA MET A 270 -5.20 -16.33 10.76
C MET A 270 -6.36 -17.29 10.51
N ARG A 271 -7.26 -17.48 11.50
CA ARG A 271 -8.46 -18.33 11.38
C ARG A 271 -9.36 -17.89 10.23
N TRP A 272 -9.51 -16.60 10.03
CA TRP A 272 -10.27 -16.05 8.91
C TRP A 272 -9.48 -15.97 7.58
N LYS A 273 -8.24 -16.46 7.57
CA LYS A 273 -7.37 -16.41 6.38
C LYS A 273 -7.24 -15.01 5.78
N ILE A 274 -7.40 -13.96 6.59
CA ILE A 274 -7.00 -12.59 6.26
C ILE A 274 -5.48 -12.53 6.27
N LYS A 275 -4.86 -13.12 7.29
CA LYS A 275 -3.42 -13.32 7.46
C LYS A 275 -3.09 -14.80 7.21
N ARG A 276 -1.94 -15.11 6.60
CA ARG A 276 -1.55 -16.48 6.21
C ARG A 276 -0.28 -16.98 6.88
N PHE A 277 0.51 -16.08 7.43
CA PHE A 277 1.76 -16.36 8.12
C PHE A 277 1.85 -15.50 9.37
N THR A 278 2.58 -15.97 10.35
CA THR A 278 2.89 -15.19 11.55
C THR A 278 3.87 -14.06 11.25
N ASN A 279 3.94 -13.07 12.13
CA ASN A 279 4.93 -11.98 12.02
C ASN A 279 6.35 -12.54 12.05
N ASP A 280 6.59 -13.53 12.92
CA ASP A 280 7.90 -14.16 13.07
C ASP A 280 8.31 -14.93 11.82
N GLU A 281 7.38 -15.68 11.19
CA GLU A 281 7.65 -16.39 9.93
C GLU A 281 7.98 -15.42 8.78
N LEU A 282 7.25 -14.31 8.66
CA LEU A 282 7.49 -13.34 7.60
C LEU A 282 8.80 -12.58 7.83
N ARG A 283 9.09 -12.22 9.08
CA ARG A 283 10.37 -11.60 9.47
C ARG A 283 11.54 -12.51 9.14
N GLN A 284 11.45 -13.80 9.48
CA GLN A 284 12.50 -14.77 9.20
C GLN A 284 12.74 -14.90 7.70
N LYS A 285 11.68 -15.00 6.89
CA LYS A 285 11.81 -15.05 5.43
C LYS A 285 12.50 -13.81 4.87
N PHE A 286 12.17 -12.64 5.40
CA PHE A 286 12.82 -11.38 5.00
C PHE A 286 14.33 -11.41 5.34
N ILE A 287 14.69 -11.79 6.56
CA ILE A 287 16.09 -11.88 7.01
C ILE A 287 16.87 -12.85 6.12
N ASP A 288 16.35 -14.06 5.92
CA ASP A 288 17.00 -15.11 5.12
C ASP A 288 17.20 -14.70 3.65
N ALA A 289 16.30 -13.89 3.11
CA ALA A 289 16.43 -13.36 1.76
C ALA A 289 17.41 -12.18 1.68
N THR A 290 17.44 -11.33 2.71
CA THR A 290 18.14 -10.03 2.65
C THR A 290 19.62 -10.15 3.06
N VAL A 291 19.95 -10.99 4.04
CA VAL A 291 21.34 -11.15 4.51
C VAL A 291 22.29 -11.60 3.39
N PRO A 292 21.97 -12.62 2.56
CA PRO A 292 22.81 -12.97 1.43
C PRO A 292 22.96 -11.83 0.40
N GLN A 293 21.92 -11.02 0.20
CA GLN A 293 21.98 -9.86 -0.68
C GLN A 293 22.92 -8.78 -0.14
N ALA A 294 22.91 -8.51 1.17
CA ALA A 294 23.85 -7.59 1.80
C ALA A 294 25.30 -8.06 1.62
N HIS A 295 25.56 -9.36 1.84
CA HIS A 295 26.88 -9.96 1.61
C HIS A 295 27.30 -9.84 0.14
N PHE A 296 26.40 -10.08 -0.80
CA PHE A 296 26.66 -9.90 -2.24
C PHE A 296 27.05 -8.45 -2.58
N LEU A 297 26.42 -7.47 -1.93
CA LEU A 297 26.76 -6.05 -2.07
C LEU A 297 28.06 -5.66 -1.35
N GLY A 298 28.68 -6.57 -0.61
CA GLY A 298 29.85 -6.30 0.24
C GLY A 298 29.54 -5.31 1.36
N LEU A 299 28.31 -5.34 1.86
CA LEU A 299 27.83 -4.57 3.00
C LEU A 299 27.74 -5.47 4.25
N THR A 300 27.89 -4.86 5.41
CA THR A 300 27.81 -5.52 6.71
C THR A 300 26.48 -5.19 7.36
N ILE A 301 25.69 -6.22 7.70
CA ILE A 301 24.46 -6.03 8.48
C ILE A 301 24.83 -5.51 9.88
N PRO A 302 24.16 -4.43 10.36
CA PRO A 302 24.46 -3.80 11.66
C PRO A 302 23.87 -4.61 12.82
N ASP A 303 24.21 -5.88 12.89
CA ASP A 303 23.79 -6.80 13.95
C ASP A 303 24.98 -7.70 14.34
N PRO A 304 25.65 -7.41 15.46
CA PRO A 304 26.79 -8.20 15.91
C PRO A 304 26.43 -9.62 16.37
N ALA A 305 25.14 -9.89 16.59
CA ALA A 305 24.67 -11.23 16.97
C ALA A 305 24.24 -12.05 15.76
N LEU A 306 24.23 -11.46 14.55
CA LEU A 306 23.83 -12.13 13.33
C LEU A 306 24.71 -13.36 13.07
N LYS A 307 24.11 -14.52 12.94
CA LYS A 307 24.81 -15.77 12.60
C LYS A 307 23.91 -16.71 11.82
N TYR A 308 24.48 -17.46 10.90
CA TYR A 308 23.77 -18.56 10.25
C TYR A 308 23.69 -19.78 11.18
N ASN A 309 22.49 -20.30 11.34
CA ASN A 309 22.21 -21.45 12.18
C ASN A 309 22.04 -22.70 11.30
N GLU A 310 23.06 -23.57 11.29
CA GLU A 310 23.07 -24.77 10.48
C GLU A 310 21.95 -25.76 10.85
N GLY A 311 21.50 -25.76 12.10
CA GLY A 311 20.44 -26.65 12.58
C GLY A 311 19.06 -26.27 12.05
N THR A 312 18.72 -24.96 12.04
CA THR A 312 17.44 -24.43 11.57
C THR A 312 17.47 -24.02 10.10
N LYS A 313 18.66 -23.85 9.52
CA LYS A 313 18.89 -23.30 8.16
C LYS A 313 18.40 -21.86 8.00
N HIS A 314 18.43 -21.10 9.08
CA HIS A 314 18.03 -19.70 9.14
C HIS A 314 19.13 -18.79 9.69
N TRP A 315 19.01 -17.51 9.44
CA TRP A 315 19.84 -16.49 10.08
C TRP A 315 19.22 -16.09 11.42
N ASP A 316 19.93 -16.35 12.52
CA ASP A 316 19.57 -15.83 13.84
C ASP A 316 20.01 -14.38 13.93
N ILE A 317 19.15 -13.51 14.50
CA ILE A 317 19.41 -12.08 14.73
C ILE A 317 19.47 -11.75 16.22
N GLY A 318 20.05 -10.61 16.53
CA GLY A 318 20.04 -10.05 17.88
C GLY A 318 18.65 -9.57 18.33
N PRO A 319 18.56 -9.09 19.57
CA PRO A 319 17.29 -8.59 20.12
C PRO A 319 16.82 -7.34 19.37
N ILE A 320 15.51 -7.29 19.09
CA ILE A 320 14.85 -6.15 18.45
C ILE A 320 14.45 -5.14 19.54
N ASP A 321 14.70 -3.86 19.30
CA ASP A 321 14.24 -2.77 20.19
C ASP A 321 12.73 -2.48 19.96
N TRP A 322 11.91 -3.21 20.71
CA TRP A 322 10.46 -3.01 20.68
C TRP A 322 10.02 -1.70 21.36
N ASP A 323 10.81 -1.12 22.25
CA ASP A 323 10.50 0.17 22.85
C ASP A 323 10.60 1.29 21.82
N GLU A 324 11.62 1.26 20.96
CA GLU A 324 11.69 2.15 19.81
C GLU A 324 10.48 1.96 18.88
N PHE A 325 10.15 0.72 18.51
CA PHE A 325 8.98 0.44 17.67
C PHE A 325 7.71 1.08 18.24
N TRP A 326 7.42 0.84 19.53
CA TRP A 326 6.22 1.38 20.16
C TRP A 326 6.26 2.91 20.30
N ARG A 327 7.42 3.49 20.54
CA ARG A 327 7.61 4.94 20.52
C ARG A 327 7.21 5.55 19.18
N VAL A 328 7.66 4.97 18.08
CA VAL A 328 7.33 5.42 16.72
C VAL A 328 5.85 5.20 16.41
N VAL A 329 5.28 4.04 16.75
CA VAL A 329 3.85 3.72 16.55
C VAL A 329 2.93 4.66 17.33
N LYS A 330 3.37 5.14 18.52
CA LYS A 330 2.62 6.11 19.34
C LYS A 330 2.72 7.55 18.83
N GLY A 331 3.56 7.83 17.84
CA GLY A 331 3.67 9.16 17.22
C GLY A 331 4.90 9.98 17.64
N ASP A 332 5.83 9.39 18.40
CA ASP A 332 7.02 10.05 18.95
C ASP A 332 8.32 9.63 18.24
N GLY A 333 8.21 9.11 17.03
CA GLY A 333 9.35 8.80 16.18
C GLY A 333 9.97 10.05 15.53
N PRO A 334 11.10 9.87 14.83
CA PRO A 334 11.91 10.99 14.32
C PRO A 334 11.17 11.90 13.35
N CYS A 335 10.23 11.38 12.55
CA CYS A 335 9.55 12.14 11.52
C CYS A 335 8.00 12.15 11.62
N ASN A 336 7.39 11.54 12.63
CA ASN A 336 5.92 11.46 12.75
C ASN A 336 5.23 12.82 12.59
N LYS A 337 5.67 13.82 13.35
CA LYS A 337 5.09 15.17 13.31
C LYS A 337 5.29 15.84 11.94
N GLN A 338 6.46 15.65 11.35
CA GLN A 338 6.77 16.19 10.02
C GLN A 338 5.89 15.57 8.94
N ARG A 339 5.73 14.23 8.95
CA ARG A 339 4.90 13.51 7.97
C ARG A 339 3.45 13.98 8.02
N LEU A 340 2.88 14.04 9.21
CA LEU A 340 1.50 14.48 9.40
C LEU A 340 1.30 15.95 9.01
N ARG A 341 2.23 16.84 9.39
CA ARG A 341 2.18 18.25 9.01
C ARG A 341 2.22 18.41 7.49
N ALA A 342 3.19 17.80 6.82
CA ALA A 342 3.32 17.87 5.37
C ALA A 342 2.06 17.36 4.65
N LYS A 343 1.42 16.29 5.18
CA LYS A 343 0.17 15.77 4.62
C LYS A 343 -0.99 16.73 4.78
N ARG A 344 -1.12 17.39 5.93
CA ARG A 344 -2.14 18.40 6.19
C ARG A 344 -1.95 19.62 5.29
N GLU A 345 -0.75 20.17 5.24
CA GLU A 345 -0.39 21.32 4.39
C GLU A 345 -0.70 21.04 2.92
N ALA A 346 -0.32 19.86 2.40
CA ALA A 346 -0.62 19.46 1.03
C ALA A 346 -2.14 19.33 0.78
N HIS A 347 -2.88 18.79 1.75
CA HIS A 347 -4.33 18.69 1.66
C HIS A 347 -5.01 20.06 1.65
N GLU A 348 -4.61 20.97 2.52
CA GLU A 348 -5.13 22.34 2.59
C GLU A 348 -4.82 23.11 1.29
N GLN A 349 -3.57 23.05 0.82
CA GLN A 349 -3.16 23.70 -0.44
C GLN A 349 -3.92 23.16 -1.66
N GLY A 350 -4.35 21.90 -1.63
CA GLY A 350 -5.16 21.29 -2.68
C GLY A 350 -6.67 21.53 -2.58
N ALA A 351 -7.16 22.33 -1.60
CA ALA A 351 -8.60 22.54 -1.37
C ALA A 351 -9.31 23.08 -2.62
N TRP A 352 -8.76 24.11 -3.24
CA TRP A 352 -9.32 24.73 -4.43
C TRP A 352 -9.46 23.77 -5.63
N VAL A 353 -8.56 22.79 -5.75
CA VAL A 353 -8.64 21.76 -6.82
C VAL A 353 -9.83 20.84 -6.56
N ARG A 354 -10.04 20.43 -5.30
CA ARG A 354 -11.19 19.59 -4.92
C ARG A 354 -12.51 20.33 -5.13
N GLU A 355 -12.58 21.58 -4.70
CA GLU A 355 -13.76 22.45 -4.92
C GLU A 355 -14.09 22.60 -6.41
N ALA A 356 -13.07 22.82 -7.25
CA ALA A 356 -13.26 22.91 -8.70
C ALA A 356 -13.73 21.57 -9.31
N ALA A 357 -13.19 20.45 -8.83
CA ALA A 357 -13.60 19.12 -9.28
C ALA A 357 -15.05 18.81 -8.86
N GLU A 358 -15.44 19.14 -7.64
CA GLU A 358 -16.83 18.99 -7.14
C GLU A 358 -17.81 19.82 -7.95
N ALA A 359 -17.52 21.11 -8.16
CA ALA A 359 -18.36 22.00 -8.98
C ALA A 359 -18.50 21.49 -10.42
N PHE A 360 -17.44 20.91 -11.00
CA PHE A 360 -17.51 20.29 -12.32
C PHE A 360 -18.38 19.03 -12.32
N ALA A 361 -18.25 18.17 -11.31
CA ALA A 361 -19.05 16.97 -11.17
C ALA A 361 -20.54 17.29 -10.98
N GLU A 362 -20.88 18.31 -10.18
CA GLU A 362 -22.25 18.80 -10.02
C GLU A 362 -22.83 19.31 -11.34
N LYS A 363 -22.09 20.12 -12.08
CA LYS A 363 -22.51 20.61 -13.39
C LYS A 363 -22.77 19.45 -14.38
N ARG A 364 -21.96 18.39 -14.34
CA ARG A 364 -22.18 17.19 -15.16
C ARG A 364 -23.44 16.45 -14.75
N ARG A 365 -23.66 16.24 -13.44
CA ARG A 365 -24.90 15.62 -12.91
C ARG A 365 -26.15 16.38 -13.35
N ALA A 366 -26.16 17.69 -13.18
CA ALA A 366 -27.27 18.54 -13.60
C ALA A 366 -27.57 18.44 -15.11
N ARG A 367 -26.52 18.42 -15.95
CA ARG A 367 -26.70 18.26 -17.40
C ARG A 367 -27.27 16.88 -17.78
N ARG A 368 -26.84 15.81 -17.11
CA ARG A 368 -27.37 14.46 -17.34
C ARG A 368 -28.84 14.36 -16.93
N ALA A 369 -29.20 14.90 -15.76
CA ALA A 369 -30.58 14.94 -15.30
C ALA A 369 -31.48 15.71 -16.28
N ALA A 370 -31.04 16.88 -16.75
CA ALA A 370 -31.77 17.65 -17.75
C ALA A 370 -31.95 16.91 -19.09
N ALA A 371 -30.94 16.18 -19.54
CA ALA A 371 -31.00 15.38 -20.77
C ALA A 371 -31.95 14.18 -20.64
N GLN A 372 -32.03 13.55 -19.47
CA GLN A 372 -32.99 12.49 -19.19
C GLN A 372 -34.44 12.97 -19.23
N ILE A 373 -34.72 14.12 -18.58
CA ILE A 373 -36.05 14.73 -18.59
C ILE A 373 -36.46 15.14 -20.01
N ALA A 374 -35.53 15.58 -20.85
CA ALA A 374 -35.82 15.97 -22.23
C ALA A 374 -36.04 14.77 -23.19
N ALA A 375 -35.69 13.56 -22.77
CA ALA A 375 -35.84 12.32 -23.53
C ALA A 375 -37.11 11.54 -23.15
N GLU A 376 -37.77 11.90 -22.07
CA GLU A 376 -39.10 11.43 -21.63
C GLU A 376 -40.19 12.33 -22.21
#